data_d418f05e3ab6d2fa04859315d4f65de2
#
_entry.id   d418f05e3ab6d2fa04859315d4f65de2
#
_cell.length_a   1.000
_cell.length_b   1.000
_cell.length_c   1.000
_cell.angle_alpha   90.00
_cell.angle_beta   90.00
_cell.angle_gamma   90.00
#
_symmetry.space_group_name_H-M   'P 1'
#
loop_
_entity.id
_entity.type
_entity.pdbx_description
1 polymer ?
#
loop_
_entity_poly.entity_id
_entity_poly.type
_entity_poly.pdbx_seq_one_letter_code
_entity_poly.pdbx_strand_id
1 'polypeptide(L)'
;APYVGMSLYTWTAIIAVVLAGLSVGHWIGGILAPPHVKVRTGLTRAGWALAASAVSTLAILILLRFVASLLMPSSLNPISVIVILSTALFFLPSFFVGIVSPILTKLAVDEDKGRHPGKIIGRMYALGTLGSIAGTLLAGFIFISWIGSVGTVLLVSAVYSALAISFFLIGSVRSTTSYLVLLFLMLSGTSMLGAKLQAFTSPCHIESDYFCIRIDEAPSFAPTARLMALDHLVHSINDSVEPSLFYSPYIHFVDEYTKQRMGNDPPSTYFIGGGGFSLPRAWVHEYKGTANLIAVEIDPAVTKAAI
;
A
#
# COMPACT_ATOMS: atom_id res chain seq x y z
N ALA A 1 6.01 -0.76 -0.34
CA ALA A 1 7.08 -0.46 -1.29
C ALA A 1 8.23 0.36 -0.65
N PRO A 2 8.01 1.57 -0.07
CA PRO A 2 9.10 2.47 0.33
C PRO A 2 10.01 1.93 1.45
N TYR A 3 9.56 0.92 2.21
CA TYR A 3 10.33 0.38 3.36
C TYR A 3 10.99 -0.97 3.07
N VAL A 4 10.32 -1.88 2.37
CA VAL A 4 10.78 -3.26 2.19
C VAL A 4 10.81 -3.70 0.72
N GLY A 5 10.52 -2.78 -0.18
CA GLY A 5 10.48 -3.01 -1.62
C GLY A 5 9.33 -3.90 -2.09
N MET A 6 9.37 -4.20 -3.40
CA MET A 6 8.36 -5.02 -4.09
C MET A 6 8.95 -6.37 -4.54
N SER A 7 9.59 -7.07 -3.61
CA SER A 7 10.16 -8.40 -3.89
C SER A 7 9.11 -9.51 -3.85
N LEU A 8 9.45 -10.67 -4.42
CA LEU A 8 8.62 -11.88 -4.29
C LEU A 8 8.35 -12.23 -2.82
N TYR A 9 9.33 -12.05 -1.94
CA TYR A 9 9.18 -12.29 -0.50
C TYR A 9 8.14 -11.37 0.14
N THR A 10 8.11 -10.10 -0.26
CA THR A 10 7.13 -9.13 0.22
C THR A 10 5.71 -9.53 -0.16
N TRP A 11 5.48 -9.85 -1.43
CA TRP A 11 4.17 -10.31 -1.91
C TRP A 11 3.73 -11.60 -1.25
N THR A 12 4.63 -12.59 -1.14
CA THR A 12 4.34 -13.88 -0.49
C THR A 12 3.97 -13.67 0.98
N ALA A 13 4.70 -12.85 1.72
CA ALA A 13 4.41 -12.57 3.12
C ALA A 13 3.05 -11.88 3.30
N ILE A 14 2.75 -10.87 2.49
CA ILE A 14 1.45 -10.18 2.55
C ILE A 14 0.30 -11.16 2.27
N ILE A 15 0.39 -11.94 1.20
CA ILE A 15 -0.65 -12.91 0.83
C ILE A 15 -0.83 -13.94 1.96
N ALA A 16 0.26 -14.50 2.47
CA ALA A 16 0.21 -15.50 3.54
C ALA A 16 -0.45 -14.94 4.82
N VAL A 17 -0.08 -13.72 5.24
CA VAL A 17 -0.62 -13.07 6.43
C VAL A 17 -2.10 -12.74 6.26
N VAL A 18 -2.51 -12.22 5.11
CA VAL A 18 -3.91 -11.92 4.80
C VAL A 18 -4.76 -13.19 4.83
N LEU A 19 -4.28 -14.27 4.19
CA LEU A 19 -4.97 -15.56 4.19
C LEU A 19 -5.04 -16.17 5.59
N ALA A 20 -3.97 -16.06 6.39
CA ALA A 20 -3.97 -16.52 7.78
C ALA A 20 -4.98 -15.73 8.62
N GLY A 21 -5.00 -14.39 8.50
CA GLY A 21 -5.99 -13.54 9.17
C GLY A 21 -7.42 -13.92 8.79
N LEU A 22 -7.71 -14.03 7.49
CA LEU A 22 -9.02 -14.47 7.00
C LEU A 22 -9.41 -15.85 7.53
N SER A 23 -8.48 -16.82 7.54
CA SER A 23 -8.74 -18.19 8.00
C SER A 23 -9.11 -18.22 9.48
N VAL A 24 -8.34 -17.55 10.33
CA VAL A 24 -8.65 -17.44 11.76
C VAL A 24 -9.94 -16.65 11.95
N GLY A 25 -10.15 -15.59 11.20
CA GLY A 25 -11.39 -14.80 11.21
C GLY A 25 -12.61 -15.64 10.86
N HIS A 26 -12.54 -16.44 9.80
CA HIS A 26 -13.63 -17.35 9.42
C HIS A 26 -13.92 -18.38 10.52
N TRP A 27 -12.91 -18.95 11.14
CA TRP A 27 -13.09 -19.88 12.25
C TRP A 27 -13.81 -19.24 13.43
N ILE A 28 -13.34 -18.08 13.89
CA ILE A 28 -13.97 -17.32 14.97
C ILE A 28 -15.39 -16.86 14.58
N GLY A 29 -15.58 -16.42 13.33
CA GLY A 29 -16.90 -16.04 12.81
C GLY A 29 -17.92 -17.19 12.89
N GLY A 30 -17.48 -18.42 12.61
CA GLY A 30 -18.29 -19.63 12.79
C GLY A 30 -18.71 -19.84 14.27
N ILE A 31 -17.77 -19.66 15.19
CA ILE A 31 -18.05 -19.76 16.65
C ILE A 31 -19.02 -18.66 17.09
N LEU A 32 -18.90 -17.45 16.56
CA LEU A 32 -19.77 -16.32 16.88
C LEU A 32 -21.17 -16.42 16.26
N ALA A 33 -21.41 -17.40 15.40
CA ALA A 33 -22.71 -17.67 14.78
C ALA A 33 -23.29 -19.03 15.22
N PRO A 34 -23.57 -19.25 16.53
CA PRO A 34 -24.08 -20.52 17.04
C PRO A 34 -25.48 -20.83 16.49
N PRO A 35 -25.92 -22.10 16.58
CA PRO A 35 -27.31 -22.48 16.27
C PRO A 35 -28.32 -21.56 16.99
N HIS A 36 -29.35 -21.13 16.28
CA HIS A 36 -30.41 -20.28 16.83
C HIS A 36 -29.99 -18.84 17.19
N VAL A 37 -28.88 -18.33 16.69
CA VAL A 37 -28.55 -16.91 16.87
C VAL A 37 -29.65 -16.05 16.22
N LYS A 38 -30.17 -15.08 16.99
CA LYS A 38 -31.16 -14.14 16.45
C LYS A 38 -30.53 -13.27 15.38
N VAL A 39 -31.22 -13.02 14.27
CA VAL A 39 -30.73 -12.21 13.14
C VAL A 39 -30.14 -10.87 13.63
N ARG A 40 -30.86 -10.18 14.51
CA ARG A 40 -30.39 -8.91 15.10
C ARG A 40 -29.04 -9.06 15.84
N THR A 41 -28.87 -10.11 16.63
CA THR A 41 -27.61 -10.37 17.34
C THR A 41 -26.48 -10.69 16.39
N GLY A 42 -26.74 -11.49 15.35
CA GLY A 42 -25.76 -11.81 14.32
C GLY A 42 -25.32 -10.56 13.56
N LEU A 43 -26.26 -9.71 13.13
CA LEU A 43 -25.94 -8.43 12.48
C LEU A 43 -25.13 -7.50 13.38
N THR A 44 -25.48 -7.41 14.66
CA THR A 44 -24.69 -6.60 15.62
C THR A 44 -23.28 -7.13 15.78
N ARG A 45 -23.07 -8.46 15.83
CA ARG A 45 -21.72 -9.07 15.87
C ARG A 45 -20.92 -8.78 14.60
N ALA A 46 -21.55 -8.90 13.42
CA ALA A 46 -20.95 -8.52 12.16
C ALA A 46 -20.63 -7.01 12.12
N GLY A 47 -21.49 -6.15 12.64
CA GLY A 47 -21.24 -4.72 12.80
C GLY A 47 -20.00 -4.42 13.64
N TRP A 48 -19.82 -5.12 14.76
CA TRP A 48 -18.61 -4.97 15.60
C TRP A 48 -17.35 -5.48 14.91
N ALA A 49 -17.42 -6.56 14.15
CA ALA A 49 -16.29 -7.04 13.34
C ALA A 49 -15.89 -6.02 12.28
N LEU A 50 -16.86 -5.41 11.59
CA LEU A 50 -16.61 -4.33 10.64
C LEU A 50 -16.07 -3.06 11.30
N ALA A 51 -16.58 -2.68 12.47
CA ALA A 51 -16.06 -1.56 13.24
C ALA A 51 -14.58 -1.78 13.63
N ALA A 52 -14.25 -2.99 14.10
CA ALA A 52 -12.87 -3.36 14.40
C ALA A 52 -12.00 -3.40 13.14
N SER A 53 -12.53 -3.85 11.99
CA SER A 53 -11.84 -3.76 10.69
C SER A 53 -11.56 -2.30 10.30
N ALA A 54 -12.53 -1.40 10.46
CA ALA A 54 -12.36 0.01 10.15
C ALA A 54 -11.25 0.66 10.98
N VAL A 55 -11.28 0.45 12.30
CA VAL A 55 -10.28 0.99 13.23
C VAL A 55 -8.90 0.39 12.97
N SER A 56 -8.79 -0.93 12.80
CA SER A 56 -7.51 -1.58 12.51
C SER A 56 -6.94 -1.21 11.14
N THR A 57 -7.80 -1.00 10.14
CA THR A 57 -7.38 -0.50 8.82
C THR A 57 -6.84 0.93 8.93
N LEU A 58 -7.52 1.81 9.65
CA LEU A 58 -7.02 3.17 9.90
C LEU A 58 -5.70 3.16 10.68
N ALA A 59 -5.57 2.26 11.65
CA ALA A 59 -4.34 2.09 12.44
C ALA A 59 -3.14 1.59 11.62
N ILE A 60 -3.33 1.01 10.43
CA ILE A 60 -2.23 0.62 9.53
C ILE A 60 -1.28 1.79 9.29
N LEU A 61 -1.79 3.00 9.08
CA LEU A 61 -0.98 4.18 8.79
C LEU A 61 -0.07 4.57 9.97
N ILE A 62 -0.57 4.41 11.19
CA ILE A 62 0.19 4.65 12.43
C ILE A 62 1.22 3.53 12.63
N LEU A 63 0.76 2.26 12.53
CA LEU A 63 1.60 1.09 12.73
C LEU A 63 2.74 1.03 11.70
N LEU A 64 2.48 1.41 10.45
CA LEU A 64 3.51 1.44 9.41
C LEU A 64 4.69 2.31 9.85
N ARG A 65 4.44 3.53 10.33
CA ARG A 65 5.51 4.43 10.80
C ARG A 65 6.21 3.92 12.03
N PHE A 66 5.43 3.50 13.02
CA PHE A 66 5.98 3.03 14.29
C PHE A 66 6.79 1.74 14.12
N VAL A 67 6.24 0.73 13.46
CA VAL A 67 6.92 -0.56 13.27
C VAL A 67 8.11 -0.41 12.32
N ALA A 68 7.97 0.38 11.23
CA ALA A 68 9.08 0.63 10.33
C ALA A 68 10.24 1.36 11.04
N SER A 69 9.98 2.36 11.88
CA SER A 69 11.03 3.06 12.64
C SER A 69 11.79 2.15 13.61
N LEU A 70 11.14 1.12 14.13
CA LEU A 70 11.79 0.11 15.00
C LEU A 70 12.58 -0.93 14.21
N LEU A 71 12.07 -1.35 13.05
CA LEU A 71 12.63 -2.46 12.28
C LEU A 71 13.76 -2.03 11.33
N MET A 72 13.68 -0.82 10.74
CA MET A 72 14.69 -0.36 9.76
C MET A 72 16.12 -0.25 10.35
N PRO A 73 16.33 0.28 11.57
CA PRO A 73 17.65 0.31 12.17
C PRO A 73 18.08 -1.02 12.81
N SER A 74 17.23 -2.05 12.82
CA SER A 74 17.54 -3.34 13.43
C SER A 74 18.50 -4.19 12.59
N SER A 75 19.27 -5.05 13.25
CA SER A 75 20.15 -6.04 12.59
C SER A 75 19.41 -7.29 12.12
N LEU A 76 18.09 -7.26 12.05
CA LEU A 76 17.28 -8.42 11.65
C LEU A 76 17.45 -8.73 10.15
N ASN A 77 17.32 -10.02 9.84
CA ASN A 77 17.31 -10.47 8.45
C ASN A 77 16.13 -9.79 7.69
N PRO A 78 16.37 -9.30 6.46
CA PRO A 78 15.33 -8.63 5.65
C PRO A 78 14.02 -9.42 5.53
N ILE A 79 14.08 -10.74 5.43
CA ILE A 79 12.87 -11.59 5.37
C ILE A 79 12.07 -11.50 6.67
N SER A 80 12.74 -11.50 7.82
CA SER A 80 12.07 -11.34 9.13
C SER A 80 11.41 -9.97 9.26
N VAL A 81 12.05 -8.92 8.80
CA VAL A 81 11.49 -7.56 8.76
C VAL A 81 10.21 -7.54 7.92
N ILE A 82 10.24 -8.14 6.72
CA ILE A 82 9.08 -8.23 5.82
C ILE A 82 7.92 -8.95 6.51
N VAL A 83 8.17 -10.11 7.14
CA VAL A 83 7.14 -10.92 7.79
C VAL A 83 6.54 -10.19 8.99
N ILE A 84 7.37 -9.60 9.86
CA ILE A 84 6.90 -8.87 11.04
C ILE A 84 6.07 -7.65 10.62
N LEU A 85 6.57 -6.86 9.67
CA LEU A 85 5.86 -5.69 9.18
C LEU A 85 4.53 -6.07 8.52
N SER A 86 4.52 -7.07 7.66
CA SER A 86 3.29 -7.57 7.02
C SER A 86 2.27 -8.06 8.04
N THR A 87 2.72 -8.79 9.06
CA THR A 87 1.85 -9.30 10.13
C THR A 87 1.26 -8.16 10.96
N ALA A 88 2.08 -7.20 11.37
CA ALA A 88 1.62 -6.06 12.15
C ALA A 88 0.57 -5.22 11.42
N LEU A 89 0.72 -5.07 10.10
CA LEU A 89 -0.18 -4.23 9.29
C LEU A 89 -1.46 -4.93 8.86
N PHE A 90 -1.36 -6.18 8.39
CA PHE A 90 -2.46 -6.81 7.65
C PHE A 90 -3.20 -7.91 8.40
N PHE A 91 -2.62 -8.49 9.47
CA PHE A 91 -3.28 -9.60 10.16
C PHE A 91 -4.59 -9.18 10.80
N LEU A 92 -4.60 -8.11 11.60
CA LEU A 92 -5.80 -7.68 12.34
C LEU A 92 -6.94 -7.23 11.42
N PRO A 93 -6.73 -6.37 10.41
CA PRO A 93 -7.80 -6.01 9.48
C PRO A 93 -8.38 -7.23 8.76
N SER A 94 -7.55 -8.15 8.29
CA SER A 94 -7.97 -9.37 7.61
C SER A 94 -8.71 -10.33 8.55
N PHE A 95 -8.26 -10.45 9.79
CA PHE A 95 -8.92 -11.24 10.82
C PHE A 95 -10.35 -10.75 11.09
N PHE A 96 -10.52 -9.46 11.34
CA PHE A 96 -11.83 -8.93 11.67
C PHE A 96 -12.79 -8.98 10.48
N VAL A 97 -12.36 -8.68 9.28
CA VAL A 97 -13.23 -8.79 8.10
C VAL A 97 -13.60 -10.24 7.81
N GLY A 98 -12.69 -11.18 8.09
CA GLY A 98 -12.94 -12.62 7.98
C GLY A 98 -14.09 -13.12 8.85
N ILE A 99 -14.33 -12.51 10.01
CA ILE A 99 -15.43 -12.88 10.92
C ILE A 99 -16.81 -12.67 10.26
N VAL A 100 -16.94 -11.71 9.36
CA VAL A 100 -18.24 -11.27 8.82
C VAL A 100 -18.89 -12.34 7.96
N SER A 101 -18.13 -12.95 7.05
CA SER A 101 -18.67 -13.89 6.05
C SER A 101 -19.38 -15.11 6.66
N PRO A 102 -18.83 -15.85 7.64
CA PRO A 102 -19.52 -16.98 8.25
C PRO A 102 -20.80 -16.56 9.00
N ILE A 103 -20.77 -15.41 9.67
CA ILE A 103 -21.97 -14.90 10.36
C ILE A 103 -23.09 -14.65 9.36
N LEU A 104 -22.82 -13.91 8.28
CA LEU A 104 -23.82 -13.60 7.27
C LEU A 104 -24.31 -14.84 6.53
N THR A 105 -23.41 -15.77 6.20
CA THR A 105 -23.77 -17.03 5.56
C THR A 105 -24.71 -17.85 6.45
N LYS A 106 -24.39 -17.94 7.75
CA LYS A 106 -25.25 -18.64 8.71
C LYS A 106 -26.63 -18.00 8.80
N LEU A 107 -26.72 -16.66 8.92
CA LEU A 107 -28.00 -15.96 8.96
C LEU A 107 -28.81 -16.20 7.69
N ALA A 108 -28.19 -16.18 6.51
CA ALA A 108 -28.87 -16.43 5.24
C ALA A 108 -29.39 -17.87 5.12
N VAL A 109 -28.65 -18.85 5.62
CA VAL A 109 -29.09 -20.26 5.67
C VAL A 109 -30.25 -20.44 6.63
N ASP A 110 -30.22 -19.80 7.79
CA ASP A 110 -31.29 -19.87 8.78
C ASP A 110 -32.60 -19.21 8.29
N GLU A 111 -32.51 -18.12 7.55
CA GLU A 111 -33.66 -17.43 6.94
C GLU A 111 -34.36 -18.34 5.91
N ASP A 112 -33.61 -19.12 5.15
CA ASP A 112 -34.17 -20.14 4.21
C ASP A 112 -34.66 -21.39 4.94
N LYS A 113 -34.64 -21.41 6.27
CA LYS A 113 -35.00 -22.57 7.11
C LYS A 113 -34.21 -23.84 6.75
N GLY A 114 -32.98 -23.66 6.21
CA GLY A 114 -32.12 -24.74 5.81
C GLY A 114 -32.59 -25.57 4.62
N ARG A 115 -33.51 -25.06 3.79
CA ARG A 115 -34.08 -25.81 2.65
C ARG A 115 -33.07 -25.98 1.51
N HIS A 116 -32.25 -24.95 1.24
CA HIS A 116 -31.30 -24.95 0.13
C HIS A 116 -29.91 -24.46 0.54
N PRO A 117 -29.25 -25.07 1.55
CA PRO A 117 -28.00 -24.57 2.11
C PRO A 117 -26.89 -24.45 1.06
N GLY A 118 -26.75 -25.44 0.18
CA GLY A 118 -25.75 -25.43 -0.89
C GLY A 118 -25.90 -24.24 -1.85
N LYS A 119 -27.14 -23.89 -2.23
CA LYS A 119 -27.41 -22.73 -3.10
C LYS A 119 -27.02 -21.41 -2.41
N ILE A 120 -27.30 -21.27 -1.12
CA ILE A 120 -26.99 -20.06 -0.37
C ILE A 120 -25.50 -19.91 -0.18
N ILE A 121 -24.82 -20.98 0.24
CA ILE A 121 -23.37 -21.00 0.41
C ILE A 121 -22.70 -20.65 -0.94
N GLY A 122 -23.11 -21.32 -2.04
CA GLY A 122 -22.59 -21.04 -3.37
C GLY A 122 -22.78 -19.58 -3.80
N ARG A 123 -23.94 -18.98 -3.51
CA ARG A 123 -24.20 -17.56 -3.80
C ARG A 123 -23.31 -16.62 -2.97
N MET A 124 -23.12 -16.91 -1.67
CA MET A 124 -22.27 -16.12 -0.80
C MET A 124 -20.80 -16.16 -1.26
N TYR A 125 -20.30 -17.34 -1.64
CA TYR A 125 -18.97 -17.48 -2.23
C TYR A 125 -18.82 -16.73 -3.54
N ALA A 126 -19.79 -16.85 -4.45
CA ALA A 126 -19.76 -16.15 -5.74
C ALA A 126 -19.73 -14.63 -5.55
N LEU A 127 -20.58 -14.07 -4.67
CA LEU A 127 -20.60 -12.65 -4.38
C LEU A 127 -19.29 -12.18 -3.71
N GLY A 128 -18.74 -12.97 -2.79
CA GLY A 128 -17.45 -12.70 -2.16
C GLY A 128 -16.31 -12.66 -3.18
N THR A 129 -16.25 -13.63 -4.09
CA THR A 129 -15.23 -13.69 -5.16
C THR A 129 -15.36 -12.52 -6.13
N LEU A 130 -16.58 -12.20 -6.58
CA LEU A 130 -16.83 -11.04 -7.45
C LEU A 130 -16.41 -9.73 -6.76
N GLY A 131 -16.75 -9.58 -5.48
CA GLY A 131 -16.32 -8.42 -4.69
C GLY A 131 -14.80 -8.32 -4.56
N SER A 132 -14.11 -9.46 -4.37
CA SER A 132 -12.64 -9.49 -4.30
C SER A 132 -11.99 -9.10 -5.62
N ILE A 133 -12.51 -9.60 -6.74
CA ILE A 133 -12.03 -9.23 -8.08
C ILE A 133 -12.24 -7.73 -8.31
N ALA A 134 -13.45 -7.24 -8.09
CA ALA A 134 -13.77 -5.82 -8.25
C ALA A 134 -12.90 -4.94 -7.35
N GLY A 135 -12.75 -5.30 -6.07
CA GLY A 135 -11.91 -4.57 -5.11
C GLY A 135 -10.43 -4.52 -5.52
N THR A 136 -9.89 -5.63 -6.01
CA THR A 136 -8.50 -5.70 -6.49
C THR A 136 -8.29 -4.79 -7.70
N LEU A 137 -9.19 -4.85 -8.69
CA LEU A 137 -9.09 -4.01 -9.88
C LEU A 137 -9.26 -2.52 -9.54
N LEU A 138 -10.26 -2.18 -8.71
CA LEU A 138 -10.48 -0.80 -8.28
C LEU A 138 -9.29 -0.25 -7.48
N ALA A 139 -8.73 -1.05 -6.55
CA ALA A 139 -7.58 -0.62 -5.76
C ALA A 139 -6.34 -0.38 -6.62
N GLY A 140 -6.01 -1.31 -7.53
CA GLY A 140 -4.80 -1.23 -8.33
C GLY A 140 -4.87 -0.21 -9.46
N PHE A 141 -6.00 -0.11 -10.17
CA PHE A 141 -6.10 0.74 -11.37
C PHE A 141 -6.74 2.12 -11.14
N ILE A 142 -7.46 2.29 -10.03
CA ILE A 142 -8.20 3.54 -9.80
C ILE A 142 -7.77 4.22 -8.50
N PHE A 143 -7.88 3.53 -7.35
CA PHE A 143 -7.73 4.22 -6.07
C PHE A 143 -6.29 4.66 -5.82
N ILE A 144 -5.30 3.79 -6.07
CA ILE A 144 -3.89 4.15 -5.86
C ILE A 144 -3.48 5.28 -6.79
N SER A 145 -3.86 5.22 -8.07
CA SER A 145 -3.54 6.23 -9.07
C SER A 145 -4.19 7.59 -8.79
N TRP A 146 -5.43 7.61 -8.26
CA TRP A 146 -6.20 8.85 -8.13
C TRP A 146 -6.09 9.49 -6.75
N ILE A 147 -6.09 8.69 -5.69
CA ILE A 147 -6.12 9.18 -4.30
C ILE A 147 -4.92 8.73 -3.47
N GLY A 148 -3.99 8.00 -4.08
CA GLY A 148 -2.78 7.50 -3.45
C GLY A 148 -3.03 6.38 -2.43
N SER A 149 -1.96 5.89 -1.85
CA SER A 149 -2.01 4.78 -0.89
C SER A 149 -2.70 5.17 0.42
N VAL A 150 -2.42 6.36 0.94
CA VAL A 150 -3.05 6.87 2.17
C VAL A 150 -4.55 7.07 1.96
N GLY A 151 -4.94 7.72 0.85
CA GLY A 151 -6.35 7.94 0.50
C GLY A 151 -7.12 6.63 0.34
N THR A 152 -6.49 5.61 -0.25
CA THR A 152 -7.08 4.27 -0.39
C THR A 152 -7.35 3.62 0.97
N VAL A 153 -6.41 3.67 1.91
CA VAL A 153 -6.61 3.14 3.27
C VAL A 153 -7.73 3.88 4.00
N LEU A 154 -7.80 5.20 3.89
CA LEU A 154 -8.88 6.01 4.45
C LEU A 154 -10.25 5.64 3.84
N LEU A 155 -10.32 5.47 2.53
CA LEU A 155 -11.54 5.06 1.82
C LEU A 155 -12.02 3.69 2.29
N VAL A 156 -11.14 2.70 2.39
CA VAL A 156 -11.48 1.34 2.87
C VAL A 156 -11.99 1.38 4.31
N SER A 157 -11.32 2.14 5.19
CA SER A 157 -11.78 2.34 6.57
C SER A 157 -13.16 3.00 6.61
N ALA A 158 -13.43 3.99 5.76
CA ALA A 158 -14.73 4.64 5.66
C ALA A 158 -15.83 3.69 5.18
N VAL A 159 -15.53 2.82 4.20
CA VAL A 159 -16.47 1.79 3.72
C VAL A 159 -16.81 0.80 4.83
N TYR A 160 -15.81 0.29 5.56
CA TYR A 160 -16.08 -0.60 6.70
C TYR A 160 -16.90 0.11 7.79
N SER A 161 -16.63 1.39 8.05
CA SER A 161 -17.41 2.19 9.01
C SER A 161 -18.87 2.34 8.58
N ALA A 162 -19.12 2.65 7.31
CA ALA A 162 -20.46 2.78 6.75
C ALA A 162 -21.25 1.46 6.83
N LEU A 163 -20.59 0.34 6.54
CA LEU A 163 -21.20 -0.99 6.69
C LEU A 163 -21.47 -1.34 8.16
N ALA A 164 -20.56 -1.02 9.08
CA ALA A 164 -20.75 -1.22 10.51
C ALA A 164 -21.96 -0.43 11.02
N ILE A 165 -22.08 0.83 10.63
CA ILE A 165 -23.22 1.69 10.95
C ILE A 165 -24.52 1.07 10.44
N SER A 166 -24.55 0.62 9.18
CA SER A 166 -25.72 -0.02 8.56
C SER A 166 -26.15 -1.26 9.36
N PHE A 167 -25.21 -2.09 9.79
CA PHE A 167 -25.51 -3.28 10.58
C PHE A 167 -25.95 -2.97 12.01
N PHE A 168 -25.45 -1.92 12.63
CA PHE A 168 -25.92 -1.46 13.93
C PHE A 168 -27.35 -0.91 13.85
N LEU A 169 -27.69 -0.16 12.82
CA LEU A 169 -29.03 0.38 12.59
C LEU A 169 -30.06 -0.74 12.41
N ILE A 170 -29.72 -1.81 11.68
CA ILE A 170 -30.63 -2.94 11.45
C ILE A 170 -30.65 -3.89 12.66
N GLY A 171 -29.50 -4.12 13.28
CA GLY A 171 -29.30 -5.14 14.32
C GLY A 171 -29.73 -4.72 15.70
N SER A 172 -29.69 -3.46 16.11
CA SER A 172 -29.90 -3.01 17.46
C SER A 172 -30.79 -1.78 17.54
N VAL A 173 -31.98 -1.91 18.11
CA VAL A 173 -32.91 -0.78 18.26
C VAL A 173 -32.62 0.05 19.52
N ARG A 174 -32.18 -0.58 20.63
CA ARG A 174 -31.99 0.11 21.92
C ARG A 174 -30.60 0.63 22.21
N SER A 175 -29.58 0.01 21.64
CA SER A 175 -28.14 0.33 21.90
C SER A 175 -27.43 0.94 20.70
N THR A 176 -28.15 1.23 19.62
CA THR A 176 -27.53 1.78 18.38
C THR A 176 -26.76 3.05 18.67
N THR A 177 -27.31 4.00 19.40
CA THR A 177 -26.66 5.26 19.74
C THR A 177 -25.32 5.04 20.47
N SER A 178 -25.31 4.12 21.47
CA SER A 178 -24.08 3.80 22.20
C SER A 178 -23.01 3.17 21.29
N TYR A 179 -23.40 2.31 20.35
CA TYR A 179 -22.47 1.70 19.41
C TYR A 179 -21.91 2.71 18.41
N LEU A 180 -22.74 3.63 17.93
CA LEU A 180 -22.29 4.71 17.04
C LEU A 180 -21.36 5.69 17.76
N VAL A 181 -21.67 6.05 19.01
CA VAL A 181 -20.80 6.90 19.84
C VAL A 181 -19.44 6.21 20.05
N LEU A 182 -19.43 4.92 20.40
CA LEU A 182 -18.18 4.20 20.61
C LEU A 182 -17.36 4.07 19.33
N LEU A 183 -17.99 3.76 18.20
CA LEU A 183 -17.31 3.75 16.88
C LEU A 183 -16.72 5.12 16.56
N PHE A 184 -17.50 6.18 16.75
CA PHE A 184 -17.02 7.55 16.54
C PHE A 184 -15.83 7.88 17.44
N LEU A 185 -15.87 7.55 18.73
CA LEU A 185 -14.77 7.76 19.66
C LEU A 185 -13.49 6.98 19.26
N MET A 186 -13.65 5.72 18.83
CA MET A 186 -12.52 4.91 18.36
C MET A 186 -11.89 5.51 17.10
N LEU A 187 -12.69 5.87 16.09
CA LEU A 187 -12.19 6.44 14.84
C LEU A 187 -11.58 7.82 15.08
N SER A 188 -12.22 8.69 15.85
CA SER A 188 -11.67 10.03 16.14
C SER A 188 -10.40 9.94 16.97
N GLY A 189 -10.35 9.06 17.98
CA GLY A 189 -9.12 8.83 18.75
C GLY A 189 -7.95 8.33 17.90
N THR A 190 -8.21 7.35 17.03
CA THR A 190 -7.20 6.84 16.08
C THR A 190 -6.78 7.92 15.09
N SER A 191 -7.72 8.72 14.58
CA SER A 191 -7.42 9.82 13.66
C SER A 191 -6.61 10.92 14.33
N MET A 192 -6.93 11.31 15.56
CA MET A 192 -6.15 12.31 16.33
C MET A 192 -4.72 11.82 16.58
N LEU A 193 -4.56 10.55 16.96
CA LEU A 193 -3.24 9.96 17.16
C LEU A 193 -2.46 9.94 15.84
N GLY A 194 -3.10 9.53 14.75
CA GLY A 194 -2.50 9.53 13.41
C GLY A 194 -2.07 10.92 12.95
N ALA A 195 -2.89 11.95 13.21
CA ALA A 195 -2.56 13.33 12.89
C ALA A 195 -1.35 13.83 13.70
N LYS A 196 -1.31 13.56 15.01
CA LYS A 196 -0.16 13.91 15.87
C LYS A 196 1.14 13.24 15.42
N LEU A 197 1.06 12.00 14.94
CA LEU A 197 2.21 11.24 14.45
C LEU A 197 2.50 11.48 12.96
N GLN A 198 1.80 12.40 12.33
CA GLN A 198 1.88 12.69 10.90
C GLN A 198 1.68 11.44 10.01
N ALA A 199 0.90 10.46 10.50
CA ALA A 199 0.73 9.17 9.82
C ALA A 199 -0.07 9.27 8.51
N PHE A 200 -0.77 10.37 8.28
CA PHE A 200 -1.57 10.62 7.07
C PHE A 200 -0.79 11.30 5.94
N THR A 201 0.49 11.63 6.15
CA THR A 201 1.33 12.13 5.07
C THR A 201 1.97 10.97 4.33
N SER A 202 1.96 11.00 3.00
CA SER A 202 2.69 10.00 2.22
C SER A 202 4.19 10.10 2.48
N PRO A 203 4.93 8.99 2.58
CA PRO A 203 6.39 9.02 2.58
C PRO A 203 6.96 9.36 1.18
N CYS A 204 6.13 9.36 0.15
CA CYS A 204 6.50 9.63 -1.22
C CYS A 204 6.24 11.11 -1.54
N HIS A 205 7.16 11.76 -2.26
CA HIS A 205 6.91 13.08 -2.82
C HIS A 205 5.86 13.00 -3.95
N ILE A 206 5.96 11.93 -4.76
CA ILE A 206 5.00 11.61 -5.82
C ILE A 206 4.69 10.11 -5.74
N GLU A 207 3.42 9.74 -5.77
CA GLU A 207 2.96 8.35 -5.98
C GLU A 207 2.48 8.24 -7.42
N SER A 208 3.13 7.39 -8.22
CA SER A 208 2.73 7.07 -9.59
C SER A 208 2.11 5.68 -9.66
N ASP A 209 1.67 5.28 -10.87
CA ASP A 209 1.19 3.92 -11.12
C ASP A 209 2.29 2.85 -10.98
N TYR A 210 3.56 3.28 -10.99
CA TYR A 210 4.73 2.40 -10.96
C TYR A 210 5.49 2.49 -9.65
N PHE A 211 5.74 3.71 -9.13
CA PHE A 211 6.70 3.93 -8.06
C PHE A 211 6.23 4.95 -7.01
N CYS A 212 6.76 4.76 -5.81
CA CYS A 212 6.85 5.80 -4.79
C CYS A 212 8.13 6.60 -5.04
N ILE A 213 8.02 7.80 -5.56
CA ILE A 213 9.15 8.65 -5.94
C ILE A 213 9.51 9.57 -4.78
N ARG A 214 10.77 9.57 -4.37
CA ARG A 214 11.34 10.51 -3.38
C ARG A 214 12.54 11.20 -3.97
N ILE A 215 12.63 12.50 -3.71
CA ILE A 215 13.78 13.34 -4.06
C ILE A 215 14.34 13.88 -2.74
N ASP A 216 15.45 13.35 -2.31
CA ASP A 216 16.06 13.73 -1.05
C ASP A 216 17.37 14.51 -1.30
N GLU A 217 17.74 15.37 -0.36
CA GLU A 217 19.06 16.00 -0.38
C GLU A 217 20.12 14.94 -0.05
N ALA A 218 21.27 15.01 -0.72
CA ALA A 218 22.35 14.05 -0.56
C ALA A 218 23.68 14.76 -0.21
N PRO A 219 23.73 15.53 0.91
CA PRO A 219 24.87 16.37 1.24
C PRO A 219 26.16 15.58 1.55
N SER A 220 26.05 14.28 1.80
CA SER A 220 27.22 13.39 1.92
C SER A 220 28.01 13.22 0.61
N PHE A 221 27.40 13.48 -0.54
CA PHE A 221 28.07 13.46 -1.85
C PHE A 221 28.53 14.87 -2.25
N ALA A 222 27.63 15.84 -2.23
CA ALA A 222 27.90 17.25 -2.43
C ALA A 222 26.73 18.10 -1.87
N PRO A 223 26.96 19.38 -1.52
CA PRO A 223 25.89 20.24 -1.02
C PRO A 223 24.74 20.44 -2.02
N THR A 224 25.01 20.31 -3.29
CA THR A 224 24.07 20.47 -4.41
C THR A 224 23.54 19.14 -4.95
N ALA A 225 23.99 18.01 -4.39
CA ALA A 225 23.56 16.69 -4.84
C ALA A 225 22.12 16.38 -4.39
N ARG A 226 21.35 15.79 -5.30
CA ARG A 226 20.00 15.30 -5.10
C ARG A 226 19.93 13.81 -5.40
N LEU A 227 19.27 13.08 -4.52
CA LEU A 227 19.07 11.64 -4.62
C LEU A 227 17.63 11.38 -5.04
N MET A 228 17.44 10.61 -6.10
CA MET A 228 16.14 10.07 -6.49
C MET A 228 16.06 8.62 -6.03
N ALA A 229 15.08 8.33 -5.17
CA ALA A 229 14.73 6.97 -4.78
C ALA A 229 13.38 6.59 -5.38
N LEU A 230 13.32 5.43 -6.02
CA LEU A 230 12.10 4.79 -6.48
C LEU A 230 11.84 3.60 -5.55
N ASP A 231 10.73 3.66 -4.82
CA ASP A 231 10.42 2.76 -3.71
C ASP A 231 11.53 2.78 -2.63
N HIS A 232 12.31 1.72 -2.53
CA HIS A 232 13.39 1.57 -1.54
C HIS A 232 14.80 1.63 -2.17
N LEU A 233 14.89 1.78 -3.50
CA LEU A 233 16.16 1.78 -4.22
C LEU A 233 16.54 3.18 -4.67
N VAL A 234 17.81 3.53 -4.47
CA VAL A 234 18.40 4.74 -5.06
C VAL A 234 18.60 4.49 -6.54
N HIS A 235 17.92 5.27 -7.38
CA HIS A 235 17.99 5.15 -8.83
C HIS A 235 18.97 6.14 -9.45
N SER A 236 19.16 7.29 -8.83
CA SER A 236 20.15 8.26 -9.28
C SER A 236 20.58 9.19 -8.17
N ILE A 237 21.79 9.70 -8.28
CA ILE A 237 22.28 10.83 -7.53
C ILE A 237 22.83 11.80 -8.57
N ASN A 238 22.24 12.98 -8.63
CA ASN A 238 22.59 14.00 -9.60
C ASN A 238 22.99 15.29 -8.89
N ASP A 239 23.95 16.01 -9.44
CA ASP A 239 24.24 17.37 -9.00
C ASP A 239 23.29 18.35 -9.70
N SER A 240 22.75 19.31 -8.94
CA SER A 240 21.83 20.32 -9.49
C SER A 240 22.53 21.46 -10.21
N VAL A 241 23.84 21.62 -10.01
CA VAL A 241 24.66 22.70 -10.59
C VAL A 241 25.58 22.16 -11.67
N GLU A 242 26.22 21.01 -11.43
CA GLU A 242 27.20 20.41 -12.32
C GLU A 242 26.69 19.05 -12.87
N PRO A 243 26.06 19.04 -14.05
CA PRO A 243 25.48 17.82 -14.61
C PRO A 243 26.46 16.71 -14.96
N SER A 244 27.74 17.04 -15.12
CA SER A 244 28.80 16.10 -15.46
C SER A 244 29.38 15.32 -14.29
N LEU A 245 28.95 15.63 -13.06
CA LEU A 245 29.36 14.87 -11.89
C LEU A 245 28.54 13.58 -11.74
N PHE A 246 29.24 12.46 -11.78
CA PHE A 246 28.67 11.14 -11.57
C PHE A 246 29.00 10.60 -10.19
N TYR A 247 27.98 10.23 -9.41
CA TYR A 247 28.15 9.62 -8.09
C TYR A 247 27.98 8.10 -8.11
N SER A 248 27.45 7.55 -9.22
CA SER A 248 27.26 6.11 -9.36
C SER A 248 28.37 5.50 -10.21
N PRO A 249 29.15 4.53 -9.67
CA PRO A 249 30.32 3.97 -10.35
C PRO A 249 30.02 3.40 -11.75
N TYR A 250 28.87 2.77 -11.92
CA TYR A 250 28.51 2.17 -13.20
C TYR A 250 28.26 3.22 -14.30
N ILE A 251 27.70 4.39 -13.94
CA ILE A 251 27.45 5.48 -14.88
C ILE A 251 28.79 6.06 -15.33
N HIS A 252 29.70 6.25 -14.38
CA HIS A 252 31.08 6.72 -14.68
C HIS A 252 31.81 5.76 -15.63
N PHE A 253 31.67 4.46 -15.38
CA PHE A 253 32.25 3.45 -16.27
C PHE A 253 31.67 3.53 -17.68
N VAL A 254 30.36 3.67 -17.83
CA VAL A 254 29.69 3.77 -19.14
C VAL A 254 30.14 5.04 -19.88
N ASP A 255 30.23 6.15 -19.16
CA ASP A 255 30.73 7.42 -19.73
C ASP A 255 32.16 7.29 -20.28
N GLU A 256 33.09 6.85 -19.45
CA GLU A 256 34.49 6.66 -19.83
C GLU A 256 34.67 5.65 -20.98
N TYR A 257 33.94 4.52 -20.92
CA TYR A 257 33.95 3.54 -21.98
C TYR A 257 33.46 4.12 -23.32
N THR A 258 32.40 4.92 -23.28
CA THR A 258 31.87 5.55 -24.50
C THR A 258 32.82 6.56 -25.05
N LYS A 259 33.45 7.40 -24.24
CA LYS A 259 34.48 8.37 -24.64
C LYS A 259 35.70 7.68 -25.26
N GLN A 260 36.13 6.58 -24.65
CA GLN A 260 37.27 5.81 -25.19
C GLN A 260 36.97 5.20 -26.58
N ARG A 261 35.71 4.82 -26.82
CA ARG A 261 35.28 4.23 -28.09
C ARG A 261 35.00 5.23 -29.20
N MET A 262 34.40 6.35 -28.84
CA MET A 262 33.94 7.36 -29.82
C MET A 262 34.87 8.56 -29.96
N GLY A 263 35.84 8.69 -29.06
CA GLY A 263 36.71 9.86 -29.02
C GLY A 263 35.92 11.12 -28.65
N ASN A 264 36.13 12.19 -29.44
CA ASN A 264 35.45 13.48 -29.23
C ASN A 264 34.12 13.60 -30.02
N ASP A 265 33.72 12.56 -30.74
CA ASP A 265 32.50 12.62 -31.53
C ASP A 265 31.26 12.56 -30.64
N PRO A 266 30.25 13.43 -30.88
CA PRO A 266 29.01 13.40 -30.08
C PRO A 266 28.28 12.06 -30.23
N PRO A 267 27.87 11.42 -29.14
CA PRO A 267 27.22 10.13 -29.22
C PRO A 267 25.78 10.23 -29.81
N SER A 268 25.42 9.22 -30.59
CA SER A 268 24.02 8.97 -30.96
C SER A 268 23.54 7.75 -30.19
N THR A 269 22.68 7.96 -29.22
CA THR A 269 22.37 6.92 -28.21
C THR A 269 20.88 6.87 -27.87
N TYR A 270 20.42 5.64 -27.68
CA TYR A 270 19.07 5.34 -27.21
C TYR A 270 19.15 4.71 -25.83
N PHE A 271 18.52 5.35 -24.84
CA PHE A 271 18.44 4.87 -23.46
C PHE A 271 17.09 4.20 -23.20
N ILE A 272 17.11 2.97 -22.72
CA ILE A 272 15.93 2.25 -22.26
C ILE A 272 15.87 2.40 -20.73
N GLY A 273 14.91 3.21 -20.25
CA GLY A 273 14.83 3.69 -18.89
C GLY A 273 15.59 4.99 -18.69
N GLY A 274 14.95 5.97 -18.10
CA GLY A 274 15.54 7.29 -17.85
C GLY A 274 16.10 7.42 -16.43
N GLY A 275 15.40 6.95 -15.45
CA GLY A 275 15.69 7.20 -14.05
C GLY A 275 15.87 8.70 -13.80
N GLY A 276 17.00 9.10 -13.20
CA GLY A 276 17.34 10.51 -13.01
C GLY A 276 18.02 11.17 -14.20
N PHE A 277 18.07 10.52 -15.36
CA PHE A 277 18.71 11.01 -16.58
C PHE A 277 20.17 11.45 -16.40
N SER A 278 20.92 10.82 -15.49
CA SER A 278 22.28 11.23 -15.12
C SER A 278 23.20 11.31 -16.32
N LEU A 279 23.30 10.24 -17.11
CA LEU A 279 24.18 10.18 -18.27
C LEU A 279 23.68 11.06 -19.45
N PRO A 280 22.39 11.01 -19.84
CA PRO A 280 21.88 11.93 -20.87
C PRO A 280 22.10 13.40 -20.54
N ARG A 281 21.86 13.83 -19.29
CA ARG A 281 22.07 15.22 -18.86
C ARG A 281 23.55 15.65 -18.98
N ALA A 282 24.45 14.79 -18.53
CA ALA A 282 25.87 15.05 -18.62
C ALA A 282 26.32 15.19 -20.08
N TRP A 283 25.89 14.31 -20.97
CA TRP A 283 26.25 14.37 -22.37
C TRP A 283 25.63 15.55 -23.11
N VAL A 284 24.40 15.95 -22.80
CA VAL A 284 23.86 17.20 -23.34
C VAL A 284 24.70 18.40 -22.94
N HIS A 285 25.17 18.44 -21.70
CA HIS A 285 26.02 19.51 -21.18
C HIS A 285 27.41 19.47 -21.82
N GLU A 286 28.06 18.31 -21.84
CA GLU A 286 29.43 18.13 -22.32
C GLU A 286 29.56 18.38 -23.84
N TYR A 287 28.66 17.80 -24.62
CA TYR A 287 28.64 17.97 -26.08
C TYR A 287 27.84 19.19 -26.55
N LYS A 288 27.50 20.10 -25.64
CA LYS A 288 26.81 21.39 -25.92
C LYS A 288 25.56 21.22 -26.79
N GLY A 289 24.80 20.15 -26.56
CA GLY A 289 23.57 19.86 -27.30
C GLY A 289 23.76 19.27 -28.71
N THR A 290 24.98 18.92 -29.13
CA THR A 290 25.22 18.28 -30.44
C THR A 290 25.02 16.78 -30.44
N ALA A 291 24.95 16.15 -29.25
CA ALA A 291 24.67 14.72 -29.09
C ALA A 291 23.20 14.42 -29.45
N ASN A 292 22.97 13.30 -30.16
CA ASN A 292 21.64 12.84 -30.51
C ASN A 292 21.21 11.77 -29.49
N LEU A 293 20.44 12.18 -28.48
CA LEU A 293 20.09 11.35 -27.33
C LEU A 293 18.58 11.16 -27.26
N ILE A 294 18.15 9.92 -27.22
CA ILE A 294 16.74 9.56 -26.98
C ILE A 294 16.68 8.71 -25.72
N ALA A 295 15.92 9.15 -24.73
CA ALA A 295 15.66 8.38 -23.53
C ALA A 295 14.15 8.09 -23.43
N VAL A 296 13.81 6.82 -23.22
CA VAL A 296 12.43 6.35 -23.04
C VAL A 296 12.25 5.90 -21.61
N GLU A 297 11.33 6.56 -20.91
CA GLU A 297 10.97 6.25 -19.54
C GLU A 297 9.50 5.80 -19.49
N ILE A 298 9.23 4.69 -18.79
CA ILE A 298 7.88 4.14 -18.69
C ILE A 298 6.98 4.99 -17.79
N ASP A 299 7.56 5.63 -16.79
CA ASP A 299 6.83 6.42 -15.81
C ASP A 299 7.01 7.93 -16.08
N PRO A 300 5.96 8.60 -16.59
CA PRO A 300 6.01 10.05 -16.82
C PRO A 300 6.29 10.86 -15.55
N ALA A 301 5.93 10.31 -14.36
CA ALA A 301 6.18 10.97 -13.10
C ALA A 301 7.67 10.96 -12.73
N VAL A 302 8.40 9.89 -13.07
CA VAL A 302 9.87 9.82 -12.93
C VAL A 302 10.52 10.88 -13.80
N THR A 303 10.13 10.99 -15.08
CA THR A 303 10.62 12.03 -15.97
C THR A 303 10.39 13.42 -15.38
N LYS A 304 9.16 13.71 -14.92
CA LYS A 304 8.81 14.99 -14.30
C LYS A 304 9.61 15.30 -13.04
N ALA A 305 9.95 14.28 -12.27
CA ALA A 305 10.70 14.42 -11.02
C ALA A 305 12.21 14.62 -11.26
N ALA A 306 12.71 14.21 -12.43
CA ALA A 306 14.13 14.30 -12.81
C ALA A 306 14.52 15.62 -13.50
N ILE A 307 13.54 16.37 -13.99
CA ILE A 307 13.70 17.67 -14.67
C ILE A 307 13.45 18.80 -13.67
#